data_0a82eb86f2321deeccfdc4a800529465
#
_entry.id   0a82eb86f2321deeccfdc4a800529465
#
_cell.length_a   1.000
_cell.length_b   1.000
_cell.length_c   1.000
_cell.angle_alpha   90.00
_cell.angle_beta   90.00
_cell.angle_gamma   90.00
#
_symmetry.space_group_name_H-M   'P 1'
#
loop_
_entity.id
_entity.type
_entity.pdbx_description
1 polymer ?
#
loop_
_entity_poly.entity_id
_entity_poly.type
_entity_poly.pdbx_seq_one_letter_code
_entity_poly.pdbx_strand_id
1 'polypeptide(L)'
;AKYYLDGDYMGKWRDEHLRVEGDAVADLQKLFIADWARVRGESLDIRRHIAPHDIRQRLPIQLAWAEEGPSRLTIAEAFAAAIVRAQRRVRISSPYFLPPAMLLDALRLAARSGVRVQVMIPTCSDSPFTDLISDSYVGDLLDAGIELYRYANGFLHAKLLIVDDDTASVGTANMDYRSLLDNLEVTAFI
;
A
#
# COMPACT_ATOMS: atom_id res chain seq x y z
N ALA A 1 -12.67 -17.13 2.52
CA ALA A 1 -13.92 -16.43 2.78
C ALA A 1 -14.23 -16.40 4.27
N LYS A 2 -14.16 -17.53 4.97
CA LYS A 2 -14.55 -17.70 6.38
C LYS A 2 -13.88 -16.71 7.33
N TYR A 3 -12.58 -16.53 7.23
CA TYR A 3 -11.84 -15.59 8.05
C TYR A 3 -12.08 -14.13 7.63
N TYR A 4 -12.08 -13.86 6.34
CA TYR A 4 -12.15 -12.52 5.78
C TYR A 4 -13.55 -11.90 5.84
N LEU A 5 -14.59 -12.68 5.48
CA LEU A 5 -15.97 -12.18 5.40
C LEU A 5 -16.75 -12.39 6.69
N ASP A 6 -16.57 -13.54 7.34
CA ASP A 6 -17.37 -13.94 8.48
C ASP A 6 -16.76 -13.51 9.83
N GLY A 7 -15.46 -13.14 9.83
CA GLY A 7 -14.76 -12.65 11.00
C GLY A 7 -14.47 -13.73 12.05
N ASP A 8 -14.40 -15.00 11.67
CA ASP A 8 -14.16 -16.13 12.59
C ASP A 8 -12.80 -16.06 13.32
N TYR A 9 -11.86 -15.29 12.75
CA TYR A 9 -10.55 -15.03 13.32
C TYR A 9 -10.24 -13.54 13.22
N MET A 10 -9.83 -12.90 14.29
CA MET A 10 -9.52 -11.47 14.38
C MET A 10 -10.74 -10.52 14.19
N GLY A 11 -11.98 -11.03 14.25
CA GLY A 11 -13.17 -10.22 14.00
C GLY A 11 -13.35 -9.83 12.53
N LYS A 12 -14.18 -8.84 12.28
CA LYS A 12 -14.42 -8.35 10.90
C LYS A 12 -13.16 -7.67 10.34
N TRP A 13 -12.81 -8.03 9.12
CA TRP A 13 -11.70 -7.42 8.41
C TRP A 13 -12.12 -6.09 7.79
N ARG A 14 -11.30 -5.07 7.97
CA ARG A 14 -11.42 -3.78 7.33
C ARG A 14 -10.35 -3.68 6.23
N ASP A 15 -10.78 -3.71 5.00
CA ASP A 15 -9.89 -3.61 3.84
C ASP A 15 -10.43 -2.60 2.82
N GLU A 16 -9.60 -2.23 1.87
CA GLU A 16 -9.95 -1.35 0.76
C GLU A 16 -9.70 -2.06 -0.56
N HIS A 17 -10.64 -1.92 -1.48
CA HIS A 17 -10.58 -2.51 -2.81
C HIS A 17 -10.75 -1.44 -3.87
N LEU A 18 -9.91 -1.50 -4.89
CA LEU A 18 -10.00 -0.65 -6.06
C LEU A 18 -10.51 -1.46 -7.25
N ARG A 19 -11.62 -1.02 -7.85
CA ARG A 19 -12.05 -1.49 -9.16
C ARG A 19 -11.45 -0.61 -10.24
N VAL A 20 -10.67 -1.21 -11.12
CA VAL A 20 -9.99 -0.53 -12.23
C VAL A 20 -10.67 -0.90 -13.55
N GLU A 21 -10.98 0.09 -14.37
CA GLU A 21 -11.50 -0.06 -15.73
C GLU A 21 -10.66 0.79 -16.68
N GLY A 22 -10.60 0.41 -17.95
CA GLY A 22 -9.90 1.18 -18.97
C GLY A 22 -8.46 0.78 -19.19
N ASP A 23 -7.62 1.74 -19.64
CA ASP A 23 -6.27 1.47 -20.14
C ASP A 23 -5.34 0.83 -19.08
N ALA A 24 -5.49 1.21 -17.81
CA ALA A 24 -4.69 0.66 -16.71
C ALA A 24 -4.90 -0.86 -16.52
N VAL A 25 -6.04 -1.42 -16.96
CA VAL A 25 -6.26 -2.87 -16.95
C VAL A 25 -5.26 -3.60 -17.85
N ALA A 26 -4.87 -2.98 -18.98
CA ALA A 26 -3.88 -3.57 -19.87
C ALA A 26 -2.50 -3.69 -19.20
N ASP A 27 -2.13 -2.74 -18.35
CA ASP A 27 -0.86 -2.80 -17.63
C ASP A 27 -0.89 -3.85 -16.51
N LEU A 28 -2.01 -3.98 -15.78
CA LEU A 28 -2.21 -5.09 -14.83
C LEU A 28 -2.17 -6.45 -15.55
N GLN A 29 -2.74 -6.53 -16.77
CA GLN A 29 -2.72 -7.76 -17.55
C GLN A 29 -1.31 -8.11 -18.03
N LYS A 30 -0.50 -7.12 -18.42
CA LYS A 30 0.92 -7.34 -18.77
C LYS A 30 1.70 -7.90 -17.57
N LEU A 31 1.49 -7.31 -16.38
CA LEU A 31 2.11 -7.77 -15.16
C LEU A 31 1.74 -9.22 -14.86
N PHE A 32 0.45 -9.55 -14.91
CA PHE A 32 -0.03 -10.93 -14.73
C PHE A 32 0.62 -11.91 -15.73
N ILE A 33 0.69 -11.55 -17.02
CA ILE A 33 1.28 -12.40 -18.06
C ILE A 33 2.77 -12.61 -17.82
N ALA A 34 3.50 -11.59 -17.38
CA ALA A 34 4.90 -11.70 -17.04
C ALA A 34 5.11 -12.68 -15.86
N ASP A 35 4.30 -12.56 -14.80
CA ASP A 35 4.35 -13.47 -13.66
C ASP A 35 3.94 -14.89 -14.04
N TRP A 36 2.92 -15.05 -14.88
CA TRP A 36 2.53 -16.36 -15.41
C TRP A 36 3.66 -17.02 -16.19
N ALA A 37 4.30 -16.28 -17.10
CA ALA A 37 5.41 -16.80 -17.89
C ALA A 37 6.57 -17.23 -17.00
N ARG A 38 6.88 -16.48 -15.94
CA ARG A 38 7.92 -16.81 -14.98
C ARG A 38 7.63 -18.08 -14.20
N VAL A 39 6.39 -18.26 -13.74
CA VAL A 39 5.99 -19.41 -12.90
C VAL A 39 5.73 -20.67 -13.73
N ARG A 40 5.11 -20.51 -14.90
CA ARG A 40 4.67 -21.63 -15.74
C ARG A 40 5.60 -21.94 -16.91
N GLY A 41 6.51 -21.03 -17.25
CA GLY A 41 7.32 -21.14 -18.46
C GLY A 41 6.54 -20.98 -19.78
N GLU A 42 5.30 -20.48 -19.72
CA GLU A 42 4.40 -20.31 -20.85
C GLU A 42 4.17 -18.83 -21.12
N SER A 43 4.31 -18.40 -22.36
CA SER A 43 3.98 -17.02 -22.77
C SER A 43 2.55 -16.95 -23.29
N LEU A 44 1.74 -16.07 -22.70
CA LEU A 44 0.37 -15.81 -23.14
C LEU A 44 0.35 -14.61 -24.11
N ASP A 45 -0.49 -14.71 -25.16
CA ASP A 45 -0.69 -13.58 -26.09
C ASP A 45 -1.63 -12.57 -25.45
N ILE A 46 -1.08 -11.43 -25.02
CA ILE A 46 -1.81 -10.35 -24.36
C ILE A 46 -3.03 -9.87 -25.16
N ARG A 47 -2.98 -9.89 -26.49
CA ARG A 47 -4.09 -9.42 -27.35
C ARG A 47 -5.36 -10.23 -27.15
N ARG A 48 -5.26 -11.47 -26.67
CA ARG A 48 -6.39 -12.34 -26.37
C ARG A 48 -7.02 -12.08 -25.00
N HIS A 49 -6.36 -11.28 -24.19
CA HIS A 49 -6.72 -11.07 -22.77
C HIS A 49 -7.05 -9.61 -22.44
N ILE A 50 -7.01 -8.72 -23.42
CA ILE A 50 -7.47 -7.33 -23.29
C ILE A 50 -8.79 -7.19 -24.02
N ALA A 51 -9.86 -6.90 -23.27
CA ALA A 51 -11.15 -6.58 -23.84
C ALA A 51 -11.21 -5.09 -24.25
N PRO A 52 -11.86 -4.75 -25.37
CA PRO A 52 -12.24 -3.37 -25.66
C PRO A 52 -13.12 -2.82 -24.55
N HIS A 53 -12.89 -1.57 -24.16
CA HIS A 53 -13.68 -0.91 -23.13
C HIS A 53 -14.10 0.49 -23.57
N ASP A 54 -15.29 0.90 -23.11
CA ASP A 54 -15.79 2.26 -23.30
C ASP A 54 -15.48 3.08 -22.04
N ILE A 55 -14.62 4.07 -22.17
CA ILE A 55 -14.20 4.92 -21.06
C ILE A 55 -15.12 6.12 -20.98
N ARG A 56 -15.99 6.16 -19.97
CA ARG A 56 -16.92 7.27 -19.75
C ARG A 56 -16.31 8.43 -18.97
N GLN A 57 -15.40 8.12 -18.05
CA GLN A 57 -14.67 9.10 -17.24
C GLN A 57 -13.19 8.72 -17.23
N ARG A 58 -12.31 9.74 -17.29
CA ARG A 58 -10.87 9.54 -17.23
C ARG A 58 -10.35 10.10 -15.91
N LEU A 59 -9.83 9.19 -15.09
CA LEU A 59 -9.04 9.52 -13.91
C LEU A 59 -7.62 9.02 -14.17
N PRO A 60 -6.58 9.84 -13.99
CA PRO A 60 -5.21 9.36 -14.14
C PRO A 60 -4.91 8.33 -13.06
N ILE A 61 -4.41 7.17 -13.47
CA ILE A 61 -3.95 6.12 -12.58
C ILE A 61 -2.51 5.80 -12.96
N GLN A 62 -1.63 5.79 -11.97
CA GLN A 62 -0.27 5.31 -12.12
C GLN A 62 -0.13 4.01 -11.32
N LEU A 63 0.31 2.94 -11.98
CA LEU A 63 0.64 1.68 -11.32
C LEU A 63 2.13 1.67 -10.99
N ALA A 64 2.45 1.39 -9.75
CA ALA A 64 3.78 1.04 -9.29
C ALA A 64 3.79 -0.42 -8.88
N TRP A 65 4.78 -1.18 -9.32
CA TRP A 65 4.94 -2.58 -8.95
C TRP A 65 6.40 -2.90 -8.64
N ALA A 66 6.60 -3.88 -7.78
CA ALA A 66 7.91 -4.39 -7.45
C ALA A 66 8.26 -5.54 -8.41
N GLU A 67 9.44 -5.47 -9.02
CA GLU A 67 10.03 -6.53 -9.83
C GLU A 67 11.27 -7.10 -9.14
N GLU A 68 11.66 -8.32 -9.51
CA GLU A 68 12.95 -8.84 -9.07
C GLU A 68 14.10 -8.04 -9.69
N GLY A 69 15.07 -7.60 -8.88
CA GLY A 69 16.23 -6.86 -9.37
C GLY A 69 16.33 -5.41 -8.91
N PRO A 70 16.97 -4.51 -9.68
CA PRO A 70 17.23 -3.13 -9.28
C PRO A 70 15.98 -2.27 -9.05
N SER A 71 14.85 -2.64 -9.64
CA SER A 71 13.57 -1.91 -9.56
C SER A 71 12.74 -2.24 -8.30
N ARG A 72 13.30 -2.95 -7.33
CA ARG A 72 12.58 -3.36 -6.11
C ARG A 72 12.05 -2.19 -5.27
N LEU A 73 12.70 -1.04 -5.32
CA LEU A 73 12.35 0.11 -4.50
C LEU A 73 11.21 0.98 -5.06
N THR A 74 10.68 0.65 -6.23
CA THR A 74 9.74 1.53 -6.97
C THR A 74 8.53 1.97 -6.12
N ILE A 75 7.91 1.05 -5.37
CA ILE A 75 6.75 1.38 -4.51
C ILE A 75 7.20 2.22 -3.31
N ALA A 76 8.31 1.86 -2.66
CA ALA A 76 8.83 2.61 -1.52
C ALA A 76 9.25 4.04 -1.91
N GLU A 77 9.89 4.20 -3.06
CA GLU A 77 10.27 5.49 -3.62
C GLU A 77 9.04 6.33 -3.99
N ALA A 78 8.01 5.73 -4.59
CA ALA A 78 6.76 6.40 -4.91
C ALA A 78 6.03 6.87 -3.63
N PHE A 79 5.98 6.05 -2.58
CA PHE A 79 5.45 6.45 -1.28
C PHE A 79 6.25 7.60 -0.67
N ALA A 80 7.59 7.51 -0.65
CA ALA A 80 8.44 8.56 -0.12
C ALA A 80 8.25 9.88 -0.88
N ALA A 81 8.21 9.84 -2.21
CA ALA A 81 7.99 11.01 -3.06
C ALA A 81 6.62 11.65 -2.79
N ALA A 82 5.56 10.85 -2.64
CA ALA A 82 4.24 11.35 -2.31
C ALA A 82 4.21 12.02 -0.92
N ILE A 83 4.82 11.39 0.09
CA ILE A 83 4.88 11.91 1.47
C ILE A 83 5.65 13.23 1.53
N VAL A 84 6.82 13.31 0.89
CA VAL A 84 7.67 14.52 0.90
C VAL A 84 6.99 15.69 0.18
N ARG A 85 6.12 15.44 -0.79
CA ARG A 85 5.37 16.47 -1.51
C ARG A 85 4.14 16.99 -0.77
N ALA A 86 3.73 16.33 0.31
CA ALA A 86 2.56 16.71 1.09
C ALA A 86 2.65 18.15 1.57
N GLN A 87 1.54 18.88 1.50
CA GLN A 87 1.43 20.27 1.92
C GLN A 87 0.59 20.44 3.18
N ARG A 88 -0.36 19.55 3.43
CA ARG A 88 -1.35 19.67 4.50
C ARG A 88 -1.43 18.44 5.37
N ARG A 89 -1.55 17.27 4.77
CA ARG A 89 -1.79 16.04 5.52
C ARG A 89 -1.33 14.78 4.79
N VAL A 90 -0.89 13.81 5.58
CA VAL A 90 -0.62 12.43 5.16
C VAL A 90 -1.42 11.50 6.04
N ARG A 91 -2.15 10.55 5.46
CA ARG A 91 -2.89 9.51 6.17
C ARG A 91 -2.48 8.16 5.67
N ILE A 92 -2.13 7.28 6.59
CA ILE A 92 -1.69 5.91 6.29
C ILE A 92 -2.57 4.93 7.04
N SER A 93 -3.03 3.88 6.35
CA SER A 93 -3.57 2.66 6.98
C SER A 93 -2.76 1.48 6.51
N SER A 94 -2.25 0.67 7.44
CA SER A 94 -1.49 -0.53 7.13
C SER A 94 -1.66 -1.58 8.23
N PRO A 95 -1.82 -2.88 7.89
CA PRO A 95 -1.89 -3.94 8.90
C PRO A 95 -0.58 -4.11 9.64
N TYR A 96 0.55 -3.84 8.98
CA TYR A 96 1.89 -3.90 9.55
C TYR A 96 2.60 -2.58 9.27
N PHE A 97 3.26 -2.05 10.30
CA PHE A 97 3.97 -0.78 10.20
C PHE A 97 5.42 -0.93 10.70
N LEU A 98 6.26 -1.34 9.78
CA LEU A 98 7.71 -1.50 9.96
C LEU A 98 8.43 -0.82 8.78
N PRO A 99 8.28 0.50 8.64
CA PRO A 99 8.72 1.19 7.44
C PRO A 99 10.24 1.15 7.29
N PRO A 100 10.77 1.00 6.07
CA PRO A 100 12.17 1.26 5.79
C PRO A 100 12.58 2.68 6.21
N ALA A 101 13.85 2.87 6.55
CA ALA A 101 14.38 4.15 7.04
C ALA A 101 13.98 5.34 6.15
N MET A 102 14.03 5.16 4.84
CA MET A 102 13.63 6.19 3.86
C MET A 102 12.20 6.69 4.10
N LEU A 103 11.25 5.80 4.34
CA LEU A 103 9.84 6.18 4.59
C LEU A 103 9.65 6.79 5.97
N LEU A 104 10.33 6.25 6.98
CA LEU A 104 10.30 6.81 8.33
C LEU A 104 10.84 8.24 8.34
N ASP A 105 11.94 8.48 7.64
CA ASP A 105 12.54 9.82 7.52
C ASP A 105 11.64 10.78 6.73
N ALA A 106 10.99 10.30 5.65
CA ALA A 106 10.01 11.09 4.90
C ALA A 106 8.82 11.51 5.78
N LEU A 107 8.27 10.60 6.59
CA LEU A 107 7.17 10.89 7.52
C LEU A 107 7.58 11.88 8.60
N ARG A 108 8.77 11.70 9.20
CA ARG A 108 9.33 12.63 10.20
C ARG A 108 9.57 14.01 9.59
N LEU A 109 10.11 14.07 8.39
CA LEU A 109 10.33 15.35 7.69
C LEU A 109 9.03 16.07 7.42
N ALA A 110 8.02 15.37 6.90
CA ALA A 110 6.70 15.93 6.64
C ALA A 110 6.07 16.49 7.94
N ALA A 111 6.07 15.71 9.02
CA ALA A 111 5.52 16.14 10.32
C ALA A 111 6.25 17.37 10.87
N ARG A 112 7.58 17.38 10.86
CA ARG A 112 8.40 18.53 11.32
C ARG A 112 8.23 19.77 10.43
N SER A 113 7.82 19.59 9.18
CA SER A 113 7.51 20.69 8.25
C SER A 113 6.09 21.24 8.42
N GLY A 114 5.32 20.74 9.41
CA GLY A 114 3.97 21.22 9.72
C GLY A 114 2.86 20.45 8.98
N VAL A 115 3.18 19.40 8.24
CA VAL A 115 2.18 18.51 7.65
C VAL A 115 1.57 17.62 8.73
N ARG A 116 0.24 17.52 8.77
CA ARG A 116 -0.45 16.63 9.70
C ARG A 116 -0.30 15.18 9.24
N VAL A 117 0.51 14.40 9.93
CA VAL A 117 0.75 12.99 9.62
C VAL A 117 -0.03 12.09 10.57
N GLN A 118 -0.85 11.21 10.02
CA GLN A 118 -1.72 10.29 10.74
C GLN A 118 -1.45 8.86 10.28
N VAL A 119 -1.15 7.96 11.20
CA VAL A 119 -0.93 6.53 10.93
C VAL A 119 -1.95 5.71 11.70
N MET A 120 -2.66 4.83 11.02
CA MET A 120 -3.59 3.88 11.60
C MET A 120 -3.09 2.45 11.40
N ILE A 121 -2.96 1.73 12.50
CA ILE A 121 -2.57 0.32 12.54
C ILE A 121 -3.60 -0.47 13.35
N PRO A 122 -3.69 -1.81 13.23
CA PRO A 122 -4.60 -2.59 14.06
C PRO A 122 -4.20 -2.53 15.54
N THR A 123 -5.16 -2.78 16.44
CA THR A 123 -4.89 -3.00 17.86
C THR A 123 -4.14 -4.31 18.08
N CYS A 124 -4.53 -5.34 17.32
CA CYS A 124 -3.85 -6.63 17.26
C CYS A 124 -3.82 -7.08 15.81
N SER A 125 -2.68 -7.57 15.35
CA SER A 125 -2.58 -8.25 14.06
C SER A 125 -2.61 -9.77 14.23
N ASP A 126 -2.55 -10.49 13.12
CA ASP A 126 -2.38 -11.95 13.08
C ASP A 126 -0.95 -12.41 13.42
N SER A 127 -0.04 -11.47 13.70
CA SER A 127 1.36 -11.71 14.04
C SER A 127 1.77 -10.93 15.30
N PRO A 128 1.72 -11.53 16.49
CA PRO A 128 2.14 -10.87 17.74
C PRO A 128 3.59 -10.35 17.71
N PHE A 129 4.45 -11.03 16.95
CA PHE A 129 5.83 -10.58 16.78
C PHE A 129 5.92 -9.28 15.96
N THR A 130 5.10 -9.17 14.91
CA THR A 130 5.00 -7.95 14.10
C THR A 130 4.41 -6.80 14.92
N ASP A 131 3.44 -7.09 15.79
CA ASP A 131 2.87 -6.09 16.69
C ASP A 131 3.93 -5.52 17.64
N LEU A 132 4.74 -6.39 18.25
CA LEU A 132 5.82 -5.98 19.14
C LEU A 132 6.84 -5.07 18.43
N ILE A 133 7.21 -5.40 17.19
CA ILE A 133 8.13 -4.56 16.42
C ILE A 133 7.45 -3.24 16.02
N SER A 134 6.21 -3.27 15.57
CA SER A 134 5.45 -2.04 15.24
C SER A 134 5.36 -1.11 16.46
N ASP A 135 5.20 -1.66 17.66
CA ASP A 135 5.16 -0.91 18.90
C ASP A 135 6.48 -0.22 19.23
N SER A 136 7.61 -0.79 18.81
CA SER A 136 8.92 -0.16 19.01
C SER A 136 9.08 1.17 18.25
N TYR A 137 8.31 1.41 17.20
CA TYR A 137 8.32 2.67 16.45
C TYR A 137 7.43 3.75 17.08
N VAL A 138 6.52 3.38 17.99
CA VAL A 138 5.50 4.31 18.53
C VAL A 138 6.13 5.55 19.17
N GLY A 139 7.14 5.37 20.02
CA GLY A 139 7.82 6.48 20.67
C GLY A 139 8.39 7.48 19.67
N ASP A 140 9.16 6.98 18.73
CA ASP A 140 9.79 7.78 17.66
C ASP A 140 8.78 8.55 16.79
N LEU A 141 7.62 7.93 16.51
CA LEU A 141 6.56 8.56 15.73
C LEU A 141 5.91 9.70 16.51
N LEU A 142 5.58 9.48 17.79
CA LEU A 142 4.96 10.48 18.65
C LEU A 142 5.92 11.65 18.91
N ASP A 143 7.21 11.40 19.13
CA ASP A 143 8.25 12.42 19.29
C ASP A 143 8.43 13.28 18.02
N ALA A 144 8.14 12.72 16.86
CA ALA A 144 8.13 13.46 15.60
C ALA A 144 6.83 14.26 15.36
N GLY A 145 5.84 14.16 16.27
CA GLY A 145 4.53 14.81 16.13
C GLY A 145 3.57 14.06 15.21
N ILE A 146 3.81 12.78 14.93
CA ILE A 146 2.93 11.93 14.13
C ILE A 146 1.81 11.38 15.01
N GLU A 147 0.57 11.50 14.55
CA GLU A 147 -0.62 11.00 15.24
C GLU A 147 -0.79 9.50 14.94
N LEU A 148 -0.75 8.66 15.98
CA LEU A 148 -0.95 7.23 15.84
C LEU A 148 -2.34 6.81 16.33
N TYR A 149 -3.04 6.03 15.52
CA TYR A 149 -4.36 5.49 15.81
C TYR A 149 -4.35 3.96 15.80
N ARG A 150 -5.08 3.37 16.75
CA ARG A 150 -5.31 1.92 16.83
C ARG A 150 -6.72 1.59 16.40
N TYR A 151 -6.85 0.77 15.35
CA TYR A 151 -8.14 0.28 14.89
C TYR A 151 -8.60 -0.88 15.78
N ALA A 152 -9.75 -0.71 16.47
CA ALA A 152 -10.21 -1.65 17.48
C ALA A 152 -11.43 -2.51 17.04
N ASN A 153 -12.01 -2.26 15.87
CA ASN A 153 -13.26 -2.91 15.43
C ASN A 153 -13.02 -4.14 14.54
N GLY A 154 -12.03 -4.96 14.87
CA GLY A 154 -11.62 -6.12 14.10
C GLY A 154 -10.23 -5.93 13.50
N PHE A 155 -9.92 -6.62 12.41
CA PHE A 155 -8.59 -6.58 11.79
C PHE A 155 -8.51 -5.54 10.67
N LEU A 156 -7.67 -4.53 10.86
CA LEU A 156 -7.34 -3.57 9.82
C LEU A 156 -6.36 -4.22 8.83
N HIS A 157 -6.82 -4.45 7.60
CA HIS A 157 -5.98 -5.03 6.55
C HIS A 157 -5.82 -4.11 5.33
N ALA A 158 -6.36 -2.91 5.38
CA ALA A 158 -6.21 -1.89 4.34
C ALA A 158 -4.76 -1.46 4.15
N LYS A 159 -4.33 -1.27 2.91
CA LYS A 159 -3.05 -0.70 2.52
C LYS A 159 -3.35 0.57 1.74
N LEU A 160 -3.37 1.67 2.48
CA LEU A 160 -3.83 2.96 1.99
C LEU A 160 -2.86 4.06 2.38
N LEU A 161 -2.49 4.88 1.43
CA LEU A 161 -1.84 6.17 1.65
C LEU A 161 -2.72 7.26 1.00
N ILE A 162 -3.04 8.30 1.74
CA ILE A 162 -3.71 9.50 1.22
C ILE A 162 -2.83 10.69 1.53
N VAL A 163 -2.50 11.46 0.50
CA VAL A 163 -1.74 12.69 0.62
C VAL A 163 -2.62 13.85 0.17
N ASP A 164 -2.75 14.82 1.05
CA ASP A 164 -3.63 15.97 0.88
C ASP A 164 -5.06 15.54 0.55
N ASP A 165 -5.65 16.02 -0.55
CA ASP A 165 -6.99 15.63 -0.99
C ASP A 165 -7.01 15.20 -2.47
N ASP A 166 -5.83 15.04 -3.06
CA ASP A 166 -5.65 14.86 -4.49
C ASP A 166 -4.87 13.59 -4.87
N THR A 167 -4.26 12.93 -3.90
CA THR A 167 -3.49 11.71 -4.17
C THR A 167 -3.87 10.61 -3.19
N ALA A 168 -4.25 9.47 -3.71
CA ALA A 168 -4.48 8.25 -2.92
C ALA A 168 -3.72 7.07 -3.54
N SER A 169 -3.21 6.18 -2.71
CA SER A 169 -2.72 4.89 -3.16
C SER A 169 -3.48 3.74 -2.52
N VAL A 170 -3.83 2.75 -3.32
CA VAL A 170 -4.45 1.50 -2.90
C VAL A 170 -3.72 0.35 -3.57
N GLY A 171 -3.33 -0.66 -2.81
CA GLY A 171 -2.57 -1.77 -3.36
C GLY A 171 -2.38 -2.94 -2.42
N THR A 172 -1.38 -3.75 -2.72
CA THR A 172 -1.05 -4.95 -1.94
C THR A 172 0.07 -4.71 -0.93
N ALA A 173 0.90 -3.66 -1.13
CA ALA A 173 2.07 -3.39 -0.32
C ALA A 173 1.72 -2.82 1.06
N ASN A 174 2.12 -3.51 2.12
CA ASN A 174 2.12 -2.97 3.48
C ASN A 174 3.24 -1.94 3.67
N MET A 175 3.13 -1.13 4.71
CA MET A 175 4.21 -0.24 5.15
C MET A 175 5.27 -1.03 5.96
N ASP A 176 5.82 -2.07 5.38
CA ASP A 176 6.86 -2.90 6.00
C ASP A 176 8.00 -3.25 5.04
N TYR A 177 9.13 -3.65 5.63
CA TYR A 177 10.34 -4.03 4.86
C TYR A 177 10.05 -5.12 3.84
N ARG A 178 9.29 -6.14 4.22
CA ARG A 178 9.06 -7.29 3.37
C ARG A 178 8.26 -6.92 2.13
N SER A 179 7.16 -6.17 2.31
CA SER A 179 6.34 -5.71 1.19
C SER A 179 7.08 -4.75 0.27
N LEU A 180 7.94 -3.90 0.82
CA LEU A 180 8.54 -2.81 0.06
C LEU A 180 9.90 -3.15 -0.55
N LEU A 181 10.58 -4.20 -0.06
CA LEU A 181 11.93 -4.56 -0.50
C LEU A 181 12.07 -5.97 -1.06
N ASP A 182 11.17 -6.91 -0.69
CA ASP A 182 11.33 -8.33 -1.01
C ASP A 182 10.18 -8.92 -1.82
N ASN A 183 8.94 -8.57 -1.49
CA ASN A 183 7.77 -9.13 -2.14
C ASN A 183 7.54 -8.54 -3.54
N LEU A 184 6.79 -9.28 -4.34
CA LEU A 184 6.19 -8.78 -5.57
C LEU A 184 4.84 -8.15 -5.19
N GLU A 185 4.76 -6.84 -5.29
CA GLU A 185 3.60 -6.07 -4.89
C GLU A 185 3.16 -5.15 -6.04
N VAL A 186 1.89 -4.75 -6.02
CA VAL A 186 1.35 -3.74 -6.93
C VAL A 186 0.54 -2.71 -6.18
N THR A 187 0.73 -1.44 -6.51
CA THR A 187 0.03 -0.31 -5.91
C THR A 187 -0.41 0.66 -7.00
N ALA A 188 -1.67 1.07 -6.95
CA ALA A 188 -2.22 2.10 -7.81
C ALA A 188 -2.18 3.45 -7.07
N PHE A 189 -1.70 4.48 -7.75
CA PHE A 189 -1.80 5.89 -7.36
C PHE A 189 -2.87 6.57 -8.21
N ILE A 190 -3.74 7.29 -7.56
CA ILE A 190 -4.93 7.91 -8.15
C ILE A 190 -4.93 9.39 -7.81
#